data_7a7be34d0e1d82c873e509ec82fb281c
#
_entry.id   7a7be34d0e1d82c873e509ec82fb281c
#
_cell.length_a   1.000
_cell.length_b   1.000
_cell.length_c   1.000
_cell.angle_alpha   90.00
_cell.angle_beta   90.00
_cell.angle_gamma   90.00
#
_symmetry.space_group_name_H-M   'P 1'
#
loop_
_entity.id
_entity.type
_entity.pdbx_description
1 polymer ?
#
loop_
_entity_poly.entity_id
_entity_poly.type
_entity_poly.pdbx_seq_one_letter_code
_entity_poly.pdbx_strand_id
1 'polypeptide(L)'
;VLILSSYLATHYALDVPMSLWASIVFEQSYGGVDGDSASAAELFALLSALSECAINQSFAVTGSINQLGEIQAIGGVNEKIEGFFDICDARGLTGKQGVLIPYSNIKHLALRPRVIKAVKNKQFSIIPITTIGEGIELLTGIKSGVRGKAHKFPQNTLNNKVETKLVNFAERLRDYAKPIDHKGKKGENVKSKK
;
A
#
# COMPACT_ATOMS: atom_id res chain seq x y z
N VAL A 1 10.13 -6.08 5.54
CA VAL A 1 9.61 -5.24 6.64
C VAL A 1 10.41 -3.95 6.79
N LEU A 2 11.74 -3.96 6.91
CA LEU A 2 12.56 -2.74 7.10
C LEU A 2 12.37 -1.71 5.96
N ILE A 3 12.34 -2.14 4.70
CA ILE A 3 12.15 -1.27 3.54
C ILE A 3 10.79 -0.55 3.60
N LEU A 4 9.72 -1.24 3.97
CA LEU A 4 8.38 -0.65 4.10
C LEU A 4 8.34 0.44 5.18
N SER A 5 8.93 0.16 6.35
CA SER A 5 9.03 1.14 7.43
C SER A 5 9.86 2.36 7.03
N SER A 6 10.99 2.14 6.34
CA SER A 6 11.84 3.23 5.83
C SER A 6 11.10 4.08 4.81
N TYR A 7 10.40 3.48 3.85
CA TYR A 7 9.60 4.20 2.88
C TYR A 7 8.52 5.05 3.56
N LEU A 8 7.76 4.48 4.48
CA LEU A 8 6.70 5.22 5.19
C LEU A 8 7.29 6.38 6.01
N ALA A 9 8.39 6.16 6.72
CA ALA A 9 9.02 7.18 7.54
C ALA A 9 9.53 8.35 6.69
N THR A 10 10.25 8.04 5.61
CA THR A 10 10.84 9.08 4.74
C THR A 10 9.82 9.79 3.87
N HIS A 11 8.70 9.12 3.56
CA HIS A 11 7.71 9.67 2.64
C HIS A 11 6.60 10.45 3.36
N TYR A 12 6.20 10.03 4.58
CA TYR A 12 5.03 10.58 5.26
C TYR A 12 5.30 11.15 6.66
N ALA A 13 6.36 10.71 7.34
CA ALA A 13 6.63 11.14 8.72
C ALA A 13 7.73 12.21 8.81
N LEU A 14 7.60 13.29 8.03
CA LEU A 14 8.61 14.34 8.00
C LEU A 14 8.54 15.26 9.22
N ASP A 15 7.31 15.56 9.69
CA ASP A 15 7.07 16.53 10.74
C ASP A 15 6.65 15.90 12.08
N VAL A 16 6.38 14.60 12.09
CA VAL A 16 5.93 13.86 13.29
C VAL A 16 6.62 12.50 13.38
N PRO A 17 6.84 11.95 14.58
CA PRO A 17 7.41 10.64 14.73
C PRO A 17 6.47 9.58 14.14
N MET A 18 7.04 8.56 13.48
CA MET A 18 6.29 7.41 12.99
C MET A 18 5.67 6.64 14.16
N SER A 19 4.36 6.71 14.28
CA SER A 19 3.57 6.08 15.35
C SER A 19 2.62 5.05 14.74
N LEU A 20 3.19 4.07 14.03
CA LEU A 20 2.44 3.00 13.36
C LEU A 20 2.88 1.63 13.89
N TRP A 21 1.92 0.85 14.33
CA TRP A 21 2.06 -0.59 14.49
C TRP A 21 1.16 -1.26 13.45
N ALA A 22 1.75 -2.09 12.59
CA ALA A 22 1.03 -2.80 11.55
C ALA A 22 1.55 -4.23 11.40
N SER A 23 0.66 -5.16 11.10
CA SER A 23 1.00 -6.52 10.69
C SER A 23 0.40 -6.82 9.32
N ILE A 24 1.12 -7.58 8.51
CA ILE A 24 0.67 -8.05 7.21
C ILE A 24 0.60 -9.57 7.30
N VAL A 25 -0.54 -10.14 6.95
CA VAL A 25 -0.78 -11.57 6.98
C VAL A 25 -1.05 -12.07 5.57
N PHE A 26 -0.33 -13.12 5.17
CA PHE A 26 -0.64 -13.87 3.96
C PHE A 26 -1.64 -14.95 4.33
N GLU A 27 -2.88 -14.74 3.96
CA GLU A 27 -3.97 -15.68 4.25
C GLU A 27 -3.71 -17.05 3.62
N GLN A 28 -3.97 -18.10 4.39
CA GLN A 28 -3.83 -19.51 3.99
C GLN A 28 -2.41 -19.88 3.49
N SER A 29 -1.39 -19.16 3.93
CA SER A 29 0.01 -19.52 3.70
C SER A 29 0.51 -20.40 4.85
N TYR A 30 0.86 -21.64 4.54
CA TYR A 30 1.38 -22.61 5.52
C TYR A 30 2.90 -22.84 5.40
N GLY A 31 3.53 -22.19 4.45
CA GLY A 31 4.98 -22.20 4.22
C GLY A 31 5.62 -20.86 4.54
N GLY A 32 6.94 -20.84 4.59
CA GLY A 32 7.69 -19.58 4.66
C GLY A 32 7.51 -18.77 3.39
N VAL A 33 7.47 -17.44 3.55
CA VAL A 33 7.56 -16.51 2.42
C VAL A 33 9.01 -16.07 2.31
N ASP A 34 9.64 -16.34 1.18
CA ASP A 34 11.02 -15.97 0.89
C ASP A 34 11.08 -14.97 -0.27
N GLY A 35 12.10 -14.09 -0.20
CA GLY A 35 12.32 -13.05 -1.19
C GLY A 35 11.49 -11.78 -0.96
N ASP A 36 11.84 -10.74 -1.71
CA ASP A 36 11.29 -9.39 -1.59
C ASP A 36 10.29 -9.04 -2.71
N SER A 37 10.03 -10.00 -3.61
CA SER A 37 9.20 -9.78 -4.80
C SER A 37 7.72 -9.50 -4.52
N ALA A 38 7.28 -9.61 -3.26
CA ALA A 38 5.95 -9.25 -2.80
C ALA A 38 5.90 -7.85 -2.15
N SER A 39 7.05 -7.20 -1.91
CA SER A 39 7.10 -5.97 -1.12
C SER A 39 6.29 -4.81 -1.71
N ALA A 40 6.14 -4.74 -3.05
CA ALA A 40 5.23 -3.79 -3.68
C ALA A 40 3.76 -4.06 -3.31
N ALA A 41 3.32 -5.32 -3.34
CA ALA A 41 1.97 -5.71 -2.98
C ALA A 41 1.68 -5.44 -1.49
N GLU A 42 2.65 -5.75 -0.62
CA GLU A 42 2.59 -5.45 0.82
C GLU A 42 2.42 -3.96 1.08
N LEU A 43 3.20 -3.11 0.38
CA LEU A 43 3.09 -1.67 0.53
C LEU A 43 1.75 -1.15 0.00
N PHE A 44 1.25 -1.64 -1.14
CA PHE A 44 -0.07 -1.25 -1.64
C PHE A 44 -1.19 -1.62 -0.67
N ALA A 45 -1.14 -2.80 -0.07
CA ALA A 45 -2.12 -3.21 0.94
C ALA A 45 -2.09 -2.27 2.16
N LEU A 46 -0.89 -1.90 2.62
CA LEU A 46 -0.72 -0.99 3.75
C LEU A 46 -1.20 0.43 3.43
N LEU A 47 -0.86 0.96 2.25
CA LEU A 47 -1.34 2.26 1.80
C LEU A 47 -2.87 2.30 1.63
N SER A 48 -3.46 1.22 1.12
CA SER A 48 -4.91 1.05 1.02
C SER A 48 -5.57 1.12 2.41
N ALA A 49 -5.04 0.38 3.37
CA ALA A 49 -5.55 0.37 4.75
C ALA A 49 -5.42 1.75 5.42
N LEU A 50 -4.27 2.43 5.27
CA LEU A 50 -4.03 3.75 5.84
C LEU A 50 -4.89 4.84 5.20
N SER A 51 -5.07 4.80 3.88
CA SER A 51 -5.87 5.80 3.15
C SER A 51 -7.37 5.52 3.15
N GLU A 52 -7.78 4.32 3.61
CA GLU A 52 -9.16 3.82 3.52
C GLU A 52 -9.69 3.80 2.05
N CYS A 53 -8.78 3.54 1.10
CA CYS A 53 -9.08 3.45 -0.32
C CYS A 53 -8.96 2.00 -0.79
N ALA A 54 -10.06 1.41 -1.24
CA ALA A 54 -10.09 0.01 -1.67
C ALA A 54 -9.25 -0.23 -2.93
N ILE A 55 -8.55 -1.35 -2.97
CA ILE A 55 -7.79 -1.83 -4.12
C ILE A 55 -8.70 -2.66 -5.04
N ASN A 56 -8.59 -2.44 -6.34
CA ASN A 56 -9.26 -3.25 -7.35
C ASN A 56 -8.73 -4.69 -7.33
N GLN A 57 -9.58 -5.62 -6.93
CA GLN A 57 -9.25 -7.04 -6.76
C GLN A 57 -9.11 -7.82 -8.09
N SER A 58 -9.30 -7.17 -9.23
CA SER A 58 -9.06 -7.78 -10.54
C SER A 58 -7.58 -7.83 -10.91
N PHE A 59 -6.71 -7.18 -10.16
CA PHE A 59 -5.28 -7.12 -10.43
C PHE A 59 -4.47 -7.94 -9.44
N ALA A 60 -3.49 -8.69 -9.96
CA ALA A 60 -2.37 -9.17 -9.18
C ALA A 60 -1.20 -8.18 -9.28
N VAL A 61 -0.31 -8.22 -8.30
CA VAL A 61 0.89 -7.38 -8.26
C VAL A 61 2.10 -8.23 -7.94
N THR A 62 3.20 -8.00 -8.64
CA THR A 62 4.52 -8.48 -8.24
C THR A 62 5.56 -7.40 -8.49
N GLY A 63 6.51 -7.26 -7.58
CA GLY A 63 7.59 -6.29 -7.67
C GLY A 63 8.31 -6.15 -6.34
N SER A 64 9.61 -5.96 -6.39
CA SER A 64 10.38 -5.48 -5.25
C SER A 64 10.38 -3.96 -5.22
N ILE A 65 10.54 -3.36 -4.06
CA ILE A 65 10.66 -1.91 -3.91
C ILE A 65 11.96 -1.53 -3.21
N ASN A 66 12.49 -0.37 -3.55
CA ASN A 66 13.52 0.27 -2.76
C ASN A 66 12.92 1.32 -1.80
N GLN A 67 13.76 1.90 -0.94
CA GLN A 67 13.34 2.90 0.04
C GLN A 67 12.82 4.21 -0.56
N LEU A 68 13.02 4.45 -1.86
CA LEU A 68 12.52 5.61 -2.58
C LEU A 68 11.14 5.36 -3.22
N GLY A 69 10.63 4.13 -3.14
CA GLY A 69 9.36 3.74 -3.76
C GLY A 69 9.47 3.43 -5.26
N GLU A 70 10.69 3.14 -5.74
CA GLU A 70 10.90 2.66 -7.10
C GLU A 70 10.68 1.15 -7.17
N ILE A 71 10.01 0.70 -8.20
CA ILE A 71 9.71 -0.72 -8.44
C ILE A 71 10.90 -1.37 -9.14
N GLN A 72 11.44 -2.41 -8.52
CA GLN A 72 12.62 -3.13 -8.98
C GLN A 72 12.26 -4.47 -9.63
N ALA A 73 13.12 -4.92 -10.55
CA ALA A 73 12.97 -6.21 -11.22
C ALA A 73 12.95 -7.38 -10.24
N ILE A 74 12.18 -8.41 -10.60
CA ILE A 74 12.05 -9.67 -9.83
C ILE A 74 12.34 -10.88 -10.71
N GLY A 75 12.66 -12.00 -10.06
CA GLY A 75 12.74 -13.30 -10.71
C GLY A 75 11.37 -13.95 -10.91
N GLY A 76 11.26 -14.85 -11.90
CA GLY A 76 10.05 -15.64 -12.12
C GLY A 76 8.85 -14.81 -12.58
N VAL A 77 9.06 -13.71 -13.30
CA VAL A 77 7.96 -12.84 -13.74
C VAL A 77 7.00 -13.54 -14.68
N ASN A 78 7.50 -14.40 -15.56
CA ASN A 78 6.67 -15.15 -16.52
C ASN A 78 5.75 -16.13 -15.79
N GLU A 79 6.31 -16.91 -14.86
CA GLU A 79 5.58 -17.90 -14.07
C GLU A 79 4.51 -17.25 -13.21
N LYS A 80 4.78 -16.08 -12.64
CA LYS A 80 3.81 -15.33 -11.84
C LYS A 80 2.67 -14.78 -12.68
N ILE A 81 2.96 -14.22 -13.86
CA ILE A 81 1.94 -13.75 -14.80
C ILE A 81 1.06 -14.93 -15.25
N GLU A 82 1.70 -16.03 -15.68
CA GLU A 82 1.02 -17.19 -16.21
C GLU A 82 0.18 -17.92 -15.17
N GLY A 83 0.68 -18.03 -13.94
CA GLY A 83 -0.08 -18.63 -12.84
C GLY A 83 -1.33 -17.83 -12.50
N PHE A 84 -1.24 -16.51 -12.43
CA PHE A 84 -2.43 -15.67 -12.21
C PHE A 84 -3.40 -15.70 -13.39
N PHE A 85 -2.85 -15.67 -14.62
CA PHE A 85 -3.65 -15.81 -15.83
C PHE A 85 -4.44 -17.12 -15.85
N ASP A 86 -3.81 -18.25 -15.51
CA ASP A 86 -4.46 -19.57 -15.51
C ASP A 86 -5.65 -19.61 -14.54
N ILE A 87 -5.53 -18.98 -13.36
CA ILE A 87 -6.64 -18.86 -12.40
C ILE A 87 -7.76 -18.01 -12.98
N CYS A 88 -7.43 -16.87 -13.59
CA CYS A 88 -8.42 -15.97 -14.19
C CYS A 88 -9.13 -16.63 -15.37
N ASP A 89 -8.39 -17.35 -16.23
CA ASP A 89 -8.93 -18.03 -17.39
C ASP A 89 -9.87 -19.18 -16.99
N ALA A 90 -9.51 -19.95 -15.98
CA ALA A 90 -10.35 -21.02 -15.43
C ALA A 90 -11.66 -20.48 -14.81
N ARG A 91 -11.65 -19.24 -14.30
CA ARG A 91 -12.85 -18.55 -13.75
C ARG A 91 -13.63 -17.76 -14.79
N GLY A 92 -13.13 -17.65 -16.00
CA GLY A 92 -13.66 -16.82 -17.08
C GLY A 92 -13.09 -15.40 -17.08
N LEU A 93 -12.37 -15.10 -18.16
CA LEU A 93 -11.81 -13.77 -18.39
C LEU A 93 -12.93 -12.74 -18.69
N THR A 94 -12.90 -11.61 -18.02
CA THR A 94 -13.88 -10.52 -18.18
C THR A 94 -13.31 -9.28 -18.89
N GLY A 95 -12.01 -9.30 -19.23
CA GLY A 95 -11.29 -8.15 -19.78
C GLY A 95 -10.84 -7.13 -18.72
N LYS A 96 -11.15 -7.36 -17.45
CA LYS A 96 -10.77 -6.48 -16.35
C LYS A 96 -9.56 -6.98 -15.55
N GLN A 97 -9.20 -8.25 -15.72
CA GLN A 97 -8.09 -8.86 -15.00
C GLN A 97 -6.75 -8.48 -15.60
N GLY A 98 -5.75 -8.38 -14.73
CA GLY A 98 -4.39 -8.09 -15.16
C GLY A 98 -3.35 -8.24 -14.06
N VAL A 99 -2.10 -8.05 -14.44
CA VAL A 99 -0.95 -8.10 -13.51
C VAL A 99 -0.14 -6.82 -13.64
N LEU A 100 0.14 -6.18 -12.51
CA LEU A 100 1.14 -5.12 -12.42
C LEU A 100 2.50 -5.75 -12.21
N ILE A 101 3.47 -5.37 -13.04
CA ILE A 101 4.84 -5.90 -13.02
C ILE A 101 5.85 -4.75 -13.04
N PRO A 102 7.10 -4.99 -12.59
CA PRO A 102 8.15 -3.98 -12.76
C PRO A 102 8.42 -3.69 -14.25
N TYR A 103 8.52 -2.41 -14.59
CA TYR A 103 8.86 -1.97 -15.95
C TYR A 103 10.18 -2.63 -16.45
N SER A 104 11.15 -2.76 -15.56
CA SER A 104 12.44 -3.39 -15.83
C SER A 104 12.36 -4.87 -16.22
N ASN A 105 11.24 -5.54 -15.95
CA ASN A 105 11.00 -6.94 -16.36
C ASN A 105 10.45 -7.07 -17.77
N ILE A 106 10.01 -6.01 -18.44
CA ILE A 106 9.43 -6.09 -19.80
C ILE A 106 10.34 -6.86 -20.77
N LYS A 107 11.63 -6.55 -20.74
CA LYS A 107 12.63 -7.20 -21.61
C LYS A 107 12.83 -8.69 -21.37
N HIS A 108 12.30 -9.21 -20.25
CA HIS A 108 12.42 -10.62 -19.85
C HIS A 108 11.12 -11.41 -20.10
N LEU A 109 10.10 -10.78 -20.69
CA LEU A 109 8.83 -11.45 -20.93
C LEU A 109 8.96 -12.49 -22.06
N ALA A 110 8.65 -13.73 -21.73
CA ALA A 110 8.60 -14.89 -22.65
C ALA A 110 7.37 -15.74 -22.30
N LEU A 111 6.19 -15.21 -22.64
CA LEU A 111 4.91 -15.76 -22.21
C LEU A 111 4.35 -16.77 -23.18
N ARG A 112 3.56 -17.72 -22.68
CA ARG A 112 2.85 -18.72 -23.47
C ARG A 112 1.92 -18.07 -24.50
N PRO A 113 1.75 -18.68 -25.71
CA PRO A 113 0.92 -18.12 -26.78
C PRO A 113 -0.52 -17.78 -26.36
N ARG A 114 -1.12 -18.55 -25.42
CA ARG A 114 -2.48 -18.29 -24.95
C ARG A 114 -2.58 -16.99 -24.15
N VAL A 115 -1.57 -16.67 -23.34
CA VAL A 115 -1.51 -15.39 -22.59
C VAL A 115 -1.37 -14.22 -23.57
N ILE A 116 -0.44 -14.34 -24.53
CA ILE A 116 -0.22 -13.33 -25.58
C ILE A 116 -1.52 -13.09 -26.37
N LYS A 117 -2.24 -14.15 -26.74
CA LYS A 117 -3.53 -14.06 -27.44
C LYS A 117 -4.58 -13.30 -26.61
N ALA A 118 -4.70 -13.63 -25.32
CA ALA A 118 -5.65 -12.96 -24.42
C ALA A 118 -5.34 -11.47 -24.25
N VAL A 119 -4.04 -11.11 -24.14
CA VAL A 119 -3.61 -9.71 -24.06
C VAL A 119 -3.92 -8.96 -25.37
N LYS A 120 -3.60 -9.55 -26.54
CA LYS A 120 -3.94 -8.97 -27.85
C LYS A 120 -5.44 -8.73 -28.01
N ASN A 121 -6.25 -9.64 -27.49
CA ASN A 121 -7.72 -9.57 -27.52
C ASN A 121 -8.32 -8.68 -26.42
N LYS A 122 -7.50 -7.99 -25.61
CA LYS A 122 -7.92 -7.16 -24.49
C LYS A 122 -8.72 -7.89 -23.40
N GLN A 123 -8.52 -9.21 -23.28
CA GLN A 123 -9.16 -10.05 -22.28
C GLN A 123 -8.37 -10.13 -20.97
N PHE A 124 -7.08 -9.78 -21.03
CA PHE A 124 -6.16 -9.74 -19.90
C PHE A 124 -5.15 -8.61 -20.11
N SER A 125 -4.64 -8.03 -19.01
CA SER A 125 -3.71 -6.91 -19.08
C SER A 125 -2.41 -7.20 -18.36
N ILE A 126 -1.29 -6.78 -18.94
CA ILE A 126 0.02 -6.78 -18.28
C ILE A 126 0.45 -5.32 -18.23
N ILE A 127 0.58 -4.78 -17.04
CA ILE A 127 0.77 -3.35 -16.82
C ILE A 127 2.12 -3.13 -16.15
N PRO A 128 3.11 -2.59 -16.87
CA PRO A 128 4.39 -2.25 -16.28
C PRO A 128 4.26 -0.97 -15.45
N ILE A 129 4.87 -0.97 -14.27
CA ILE A 129 4.94 0.16 -13.36
C ILE A 129 6.38 0.44 -12.94
N THR A 130 6.70 1.70 -12.69
CA THR A 130 8.03 2.16 -12.27
C THR A 130 8.06 2.61 -10.82
N THR A 131 6.92 3.08 -10.30
CA THR A 131 6.83 3.64 -8.95
C THR A 131 5.59 3.14 -8.19
N ILE A 132 5.66 3.23 -6.87
CA ILE A 132 4.50 2.98 -5.99
C ILE A 132 3.35 3.95 -6.32
N GLY A 133 3.67 5.22 -6.65
CA GLY A 133 2.64 6.19 -7.02
C GLY A 133 1.82 5.76 -8.24
N GLU A 134 2.47 5.29 -9.31
CA GLU A 134 1.78 4.75 -10.49
C GLU A 134 0.90 3.54 -10.15
N GLY A 135 1.47 2.59 -9.42
CA GLY A 135 0.76 1.35 -9.08
C GLY A 135 -0.48 1.60 -8.23
N ILE A 136 -0.38 2.44 -7.21
CA ILE A 136 -1.52 2.71 -6.32
C ILE A 136 -2.64 3.50 -7.02
N GLU A 137 -2.29 4.40 -7.98
CA GLU A 137 -3.29 5.07 -8.81
C GLU A 137 -4.08 4.09 -9.67
N LEU A 138 -3.38 3.13 -10.30
CA LEU A 138 -4.02 2.08 -11.10
C LEU A 138 -4.92 1.18 -10.27
N LEU A 139 -4.47 0.83 -9.08
CA LEU A 139 -5.19 -0.08 -8.18
C LEU A 139 -6.40 0.56 -7.52
N THR A 140 -6.37 1.86 -7.22
CA THR A 140 -7.44 2.53 -6.47
C THR A 140 -8.28 3.47 -7.33
N GLY A 141 -7.78 3.88 -8.49
CA GLY A 141 -8.39 4.94 -9.31
C GLY A 141 -8.25 6.35 -8.71
N ILE A 142 -7.49 6.51 -7.63
CA ILE A 142 -7.29 7.79 -6.93
C ILE A 142 -5.86 8.27 -7.19
N LYS A 143 -5.71 9.56 -7.47
CA LYS A 143 -4.40 10.17 -7.65
C LYS A 143 -3.52 9.97 -6.42
N SER A 144 -2.28 9.50 -6.61
CA SER A 144 -1.32 9.32 -5.52
C SER A 144 -0.98 10.66 -4.85
N GLY A 145 -0.74 11.67 -5.66
CA GLY A 145 -0.32 13.00 -5.22
C GLY A 145 1.20 13.10 -5.03
N VAL A 146 1.77 14.21 -5.46
CA VAL A 146 3.19 14.54 -5.27
C VAL A 146 3.28 15.79 -4.41
N ARG A 147 4.23 15.84 -3.48
CA ARG A 147 4.43 17.00 -2.61
C ARG A 147 4.73 18.24 -3.46
N GLY A 148 3.97 19.30 -3.20
CA GLY A 148 4.20 20.62 -3.82
C GLY A 148 5.34 21.40 -3.15
N LYS A 149 5.53 22.65 -3.59
CA LYS A 149 6.55 23.57 -3.04
C LYS A 149 6.42 23.82 -1.55
N ALA A 150 5.22 23.67 -0.99
CA ALA A 150 4.96 23.81 0.46
C ALA A 150 5.21 22.52 1.25
N HIS A 151 5.88 21.52 0.66
CA HIS A 151 6.13 20.20 1.24
C HIS A 151 4.87 19.44 1.70
N LYS A 152 3.69 19.78 1.14
CA LYS A 152 2.41 19.11 1.43
C LYS A 152 1.89 18.37 0.21
N PHE A 153 1.22 17.25 0.45
CA PHE A 153 0.47 16.55 -0.60
C PHE A 153 -0.81 17.32 -0.94
N PRO A 154 -1.22 17.36 -2.22
CA PRO A 154 -2.49 17.97 -2.63
C PRO A 154 -3.66 17.28 -1.92
N GLN A 155 -4.67 18.07 -1.55
CA GLN A 155 -5.88 17.55 -0.93
C GLN A 155 -6.57 16.52 -1.83
N ASN A 156 -7.28 15.58 -1.21
CA ASN A 156 -8.02 14.50 -1.88
C ASN A 156 -7.15 13.50 -2.65
N THR A 157 -5.83 13.54 -2.48
CA THR A 157 -4.94 12.50 -3.01
C THR A 157 -4.72 11.39 -1.98
N LEU A 158 -4.32 10.20 -2.45
CA LEU A 158 -4.10 9.05 -1.59
C LEU A 158 -2.99 9.34 -0.56
N ASN A 159 -1.87 9.93 -0.99
CA ASN A 159 -0.76 10.27 -0.11
C ASN A 159 -1.15 11.30 0.96
N ASN A 160 -2.04 12.25 0.63
CA ASN A 160 -2.58 13.19 1.64
C ASN A 160 -3.40 12.46 2.70
N LYS A 161 -4.22 11.48 2.32
CA LYS A 161 -5.00 10.67 3.28
C LYS A 161 -4.10 9.84 4.18
N VAL A 162 -3.07 9.19 3.62
CA VAL A 162 -2.08 8.41 4.37
C VAL A 162 -1.35 9.30 5.39
N GLU A 163 -0.81 10.44 4.95
CA GLU A 163 -0.12 11.39 5.80
C GLU A 163 -1.03 11.87 6.95
N THR A 164 -2.25 12.29 6.64
CA THR A 164 -3.23 12.72 7.64
C THR A 164 -3.50 11.62 8.68
N LYS A 165 -3.63 10.36 8.24
CA LYS A 165 -3.86 9.23 9.15
C LYS A 165 -2.66 9.01 10.09
N LEU A 166 -1.44 9.08 9.56
CA LEU A 166 -0.21 8.89 10.36
C LEU A 166 0.01 10.05 11.34
N VAL A 167 -0.26 11.30 10.94
CA VAL A 167 -0.24 12.45 11.83
C VAL A 167 -1.24 12.28 12.97
N ASN A 168 -2.47 11.87 12.65
CA ASN A 168 -3.50 11.61 13.67
C ASN A 168 -3.08 10.50 14.66
N PHE A 169 -2.36 9.47 14.22
CA PHE A 169 -1.83 8.45 15.13
C PHE A 169 -0.78 9.02 16.08
N ALA A 170 0.15 9.83 15.57
CA ALA A 170 1.17 10.48 16.39
C ALA A 170 0.55 11.44 17.42
N GLU A 171 -0.45 12.23 17.01
CA GLU A 171 -1.16 13.15 17.91
C GLU A 171 -1.92 12.42 19.02
N ARG A 172 -2.65 11.37 18.68
CA ARG A 172 -3.35 10.53 19.66
C ARG A 172 -2.38 9.90 20.66
N LEU A 173 -1.23 9.39 20.20
CA LEU A 173 -0.22 8.82 21.09
C LEU A 173 0.33 9.89 22.04
N ARG A 174 0.63 11.08 21.53
CA ARG A 174 1.09 12.22 22.32
C ARG A 174 0.06 12.63 23.36
N ASP A 175 -1.22 12.70 22.99
CA ASP A 175 -2.28 13.09 23.90
C ASP A 175 -2.52 12.04 24.99
N TYR A 176 -2.42 10.76 24.64
CA TYR A 176 -2.52 9.65 25.58
C TYR A 176 -1.35 9.61 26.59
N ALA A 177 -0.17 10.06 26.18
CA ALA A 177 1.02 10.12 27.04
C ALA A 177 1.03 11.31 28.00
N LYS A 178 0.10 12.28 27.89
CA LYS A 178 0.00 13.42 28.80
C LYS A 178 -0.42 12.93 30.19
N PRO A 179 0.22 13.43 31.28
CA PRO A 179 -0.21 13.12 32.66
C PRO A 179 -1.65 13.52 32.86
N ILE A 180 -2.45 12.68 33.50
CA ILE A 180 -3.79 13.04 33.95
C ILE A 180 -3.62 14.06 35.08
N ASP A 181 -4.02 15.32 34.86
CA ASP A 181 -3.99 16.34 35.87
C ASP A 181 -5.12 16.10 36.90
N HIS A 182 -4.77 15.44 38.00
CA HIS A 182 -5.68 15.16 39.13
C HIS A 182 -6.02 16.42 39.97
N LYS A 183 -5.66 17.63 39.52
CA LYS A 183 -6.02 18.86 40.17
C LYS A 183 -7.41 19.32 39.72
N GLY A 184 -8.46 18.79 40.34
CA GLY A 184 -9.81 19.27 40.03
C GLY A 184 -10.95 18.58 40.74
N LYS A 185 -10.80 18.18 42.02
CA LYS A 185 -11.96 18.04 42.95
C LYS A 185 -11.50 18.26 44.39
N LYS A 186 -11.28 19.52 44.77
CA LYS A 186 -11.30 19.92 46.18
C LYS A 186 -12.63 20.61 46.47
N GLY A 187 -13.45 19.93 47.27
CA GLY A 187 -14.27 20.56 48.29
C GLY A 187 -15.53 21.26 47.85
N GLU A 188 -16.62 20.56 47.58
CA GLU A 188 -17.93 21.05 47.96
C GLU A 188 -18.13 20.76 49.45
N ASN A 189 -17.93 21.80 50.28
CA ASN A 189 -18.30 21.83 51.68
C ASN A 189 -19.81 21.66 51.81
N VAL A 190 -20.24 20.51 52.31
CA VAL A 190 -21.58 20.34 52.85
C VAL A 190 -21.71 21.23 54.10
N LYS A 191 -22.29 22.42 53.96
CA LYS A 191 -22.78 23.18 55.10
C LYS A 191 -24.05 22.52 55.64
N SER A 192 -23.91 21.80 56.74
CA SER A 192 -25.02 21.38 57.59
C SER A 192 -25.77 22.62 58.13
N LYS A 193 -27.05 22.73 57.81
CA LYS A 193 -27.94 23.63 58.53
C LYS A 193 -28.50 22.89 59.73
N LYS A 194 -28.30 23.49 60.87
CA LYS A 194 -29.11 23.28 62.10
C LYS A 194 -30.50 23.79 61.88
#